data_321eb119833a1329faff60ec1c387004
#
_entry.id   321eb119833a1329faff60ec1c387004
#
_cell.length_a   1.000
_cell.length_b   1.000
_cell.length_c   1.000
_cell.angle_alpha   90.00
_cell.angle_beta   90.00
_cell.angle_gamma   90.00
#
_symmetry.space_group_name_H-M   'P 1'
#
loop_
_entity.id
_entity.type
_entity.pdbx_description
1 polymer ?
#
loop_
_entity_poly.entity_id
_entity_poly.type
_entity_poly.pdbx_seq_one_letter_code
_entity_poly.pdbx_strand_id
1 'polypeptide(L)'
;MVGHSLSELLPNPWPLRVLSAFAVGLWCLAVFRSTSSQQREVRLWALALIPLMPAFVFSLGNAVRQGLASVIILHAAIFLMDKKRWQFAFLSVLGVLVHEVSIVFVAAVAAMRMPMSWARAFLLISPFVSFIVVWISARFDVDLASYVRYAGYDEGAFHYLKFAVYFSLANGLLFLSTRRAEADHFHLMAKAFALTVGCASLLLVYEVPFERMVLYSDVLLPVMLAMSVVNLKLGVLGRIWLVGGLLALGFAFWTSDSVQTTLTEGKAHAEDGRIQFYKIPD
;
A
#
# COMPACT_ATOMS: atom_id res chain seq x y z
N MET A 1 -3.46 -2.82 -21.60
CA MET A 1 -3.84 -3.95 -22.47
C MET A 1 -4.97 -4.80 -21.88
N VAL A 2 -4.87 -5.37 -20.68
CA VAL A 2 -5.95 -6.21 -20.09
C VAL A 2 -7.30 -5.48 -19.97
N GLY A 3 -7.31 -4.18 -19.68
CA GLY A 3 -8.54 -3.39 -19.58
C GLY A 3 -9.28 -3.17 -20.89
N HIS A 4 -8.58 -3.13 -22.02
CA HIS A 4 -9.22 -2.99 -23.34
C HIS A 4 -9.97 -4.25 -23.77
N SER A 5 -9.37 -5.41 -23.53
CA SER A 5 -10.00 -6.70 -23.89
C SER A 5 -11.26 -7.01 -23.08
N LEU A 6 -11.32 -6.55 -21.81
CA LEU A 6 -12.51 -6.72 -20.98
C LEU A 6 -13.62 -5.72 -21.29
N SER A 7 -13.27 -4.51 -21.78
CA SER A 7 -14.27 -3.51 -22.17
C SER A 7 -15.01 -3.88 -23.45
N GLU A 8 -14.42 -4.73 -24.30
CA GLU A 8 -15.09 -5.27 -25.49
C GLU A 8 -16.07 -6.42 -25.16
N LEU A 9 -15.83 -7.13 -24.04
CA LEU A 9 -16.63 -8.30 -23.64
C LEU A 9 -17.77 -7.96 -22.69
N LEU A 10 -17.67 -6.87 -21.95
CA LEU A 10 -18.64 -6.51 -20.90
C LEU A 10 -19.04 -5.04 -21.01
N PRO A 11 -20.34 -4.70 -20.94
CA PRO A 11 -20.77 -3.31 -20.93
C PRO A 11 -20.21 -2.58 -19.70
N ASN A 12 -19.79 -1.33 -19.90
CA ASN A 12 -19.29 -0.45 -18.84
C ASN A 12 -20.40 -0.24 -17.75
N PRO A 13 -20.14 -0.36 -16.43
CA PRO A 13 -18.84 -0.37 -15.71
C PRO A 13 -18.35 -1.76 -15.25
N TRP A 14 -18.89 -2.85 -15.80
CA TRP A 14 -18.61 -4.21 -15.33
C TRP A 14 -17.12 -4.61 -15.33
N PRO A 15 -16.28 -4.22 -16.32
CA PRO A 15 -14.87 -4.62 -16.31
C PRO A 15 -14.12 -4.15 -15.07
N LEU A 16 -14.37 -2.92 -14.60
CA LEU A 16 -13.75 -2.37 -13.40
C LEU A 16 -14.25 -3.09 -12.14
N ARG A 17 -15.55 -3.36 -12.06
CA ARG A 17 -16.12 -4.10 -10.93
C ARG A 17 -15.56 -5.52 -10.82
N VAL A 18 -15.39 -6.20 -11.94
CA VAL A 18 -14.80 -7.56 -11.98
C VAL A 18 -13.34 -7.50 -11.53
N LEU A 19 -12.55 -6.55 -12.04
CA LEU A 19 -11.14 -6.40 -11.64
C LEU A 19 -11.01 -6.02 -10.17
N SER A 20 -11.87 -5.14 -9.66
CA SER A 20 -11.89 -4.76 -8.24
C SER A 20 -12.25 -5.95 -7.36
N ALA A 21 -13.30 -6.69 -7.70
CA ALA A 21 -13.70 -7.90 -6.96
C ALA A 21 -12.59 -8.95 -6.98
N PHE A 22 -11.90 -9.12 -8.11
CA PHE A 22 -10.77 -10.02 -8.25
C PHE A 22 -9.60 -9.59 -7.37
N ALA A 23 -9.26 -8.29 -7.35
CA ALA A 23 -8.19 -7.76 -6.50
C ALA A 23 -8.50 -7.99 -5.00
N VAL A 24 -9.73 -7.71 -4.56
CA VAL A 24 -10.17 -7.97 -3.18
C VAL A 24 -10.15 -9.46 -2.86
N GLY A 25 -10.62 -10.31 -3.75
CA GLY A 25 -10.57 -11.77 -3.59
C GLY A 25 -9.15 -12.29 -3.43
N LEU A 26 -8.22 -11.81 -4.26
CA LEU A 26 -6.80 -12.12 -4.13
C LEU A 26 -6.24 -11.62 -2.79
N TRP A 27 -6.64 -10.43 -2.33
CA TRP A 27 -6.19 -9.91 -1.04
C TRP A 27 -6.65 -10.79 0.12
N CYS A 28 -7.94 -11.16 0.15
CA CYS A 28 -8.45 -12.11 1.13
C CYS A 28 -7.68 -13.45 1.10
N LEU A 29 -7.37 -13.96 -0.09
CA LEU A 29 -6.59 -15.17 -0.27
C LEU A 29 -5.15 -15.02 0.27
N ALA A 30 -4.50 -13.87 0.01
CA ALA A 30 -3.18 -13.57 0.53
C ALA A 30 -3.17 -13.51 2.06
N VAL A 31 -4.16 -12.85 2.67
CA VAL A 31 -4.34 -12.80 4.13
C VAL A 31 -4.56 -14.22 4.67
N PHE A 32 -5.45 -15.00 4.06
CA PHE A 32 -5.71 -16.38 4.47
C PHE A 32 -4.43 -17.23 4.43
N ARG A 33 -3.64 -17.09 3.38
CA ARG A 33 -2.40 -17.83 3.21
C ARG A 33 -1.32 -17.40 4.20
N SER A 34 -1.11 -16.09 4.37
CA SER A 34 -0.08 -15.56 5.28
C SER A 34 -0.37 -15.86 6.75
N THR A 35 -1.64 -16.08 7.08
CA THR A 35 -2.09 -16.43 8.44
C THR A 35 -2.40 -17.91 8.61
N SER A 36 -2.08 -18.77 7.66
CA SER A 36 -2.42 -20.20 7.70
C SER A 36 -1.85 -20.94 8.90
N SER A 37 -0.64 -20.57 9.33
CA SER A 37 0.04 -21.10 10.52
C SER A 37 -0.32 -20.39 11.83
N GLN A 38 -1.14 -19.33 11.75
CA GLN A 38 -1.53 -18.53 12.90
C GLN A 38 -2.86 -18.98 13.48
N GLN A 39 -3.19 -18.49 14.69
CA GLN A 39 -4.46 -18.73 15.31
C GLN A 39 -5.62 -18.20 14.44
N ARG A 40 -6.78 -18.88 14.51
CA ARG A 40 -8.00 -18.48 13.77
C ARG A 40 -8.38 -17.02 14.04
N GLU A 41 -8.16 -16.56 15.26
CA GLU A 41 -8.41 -15.16 15.67
C GLU A 41 -7.61 -14.15 14.83
N VAL A 42 -6.31 -14.40 14.60
CA VAL A 42 -5.47 -13.52 13.74
C VAL A 42 -6.06 -13.39 12.34
N ARG A 43 -6.52 -14.51 11.78
CA ARG A 43 -7.11 -14.54 10.44
C ARG A 43 -8.40 -13.73 10.36
N LEU A 44 -9.29 -13.90 11.34
CA LEU A 44 -10.55 -13.16 11.40
C LEU A 44 -10.31 -11.65 11.54
N TRP A 45 -9.40 -11.24 12.42
CA TRP A 45 -9.01 -9.85 12.56
C TRP A 45 -8.41 -9.28 11.27
N ALA A 46 -7.49 -10.02 10.63
CA ALA A 46 -6.86 -9.56 9.40
C ALA A 46 -7.88 -9.36 8.27
N LEU A 47 -8.85 -10.27 8.10
CA LEU A 47 -9.92 -10.12 7.11
C LEU A 47 -10.85 -8.95 7.43
N ALA A 48 -11.20 -8.75 8.70
CA ALA A 48 -12.07 -7.65 9.13
C ALA A 48 -11.40 -6.27 8.96
N LEU A 49 -10.07 -6.21 8.97
CA LEU A 49 -9.32 -4.97 8.79
C LEU A 49 -9.20 -4.55 7.31
N ILE A 50 -9.34 -5.46 6.34
CA ILE A 50 -9.20 -5.14 4.91
C ILE A 50 -10.07 -3.93 4.49
N PRO A 51 -11.38 -3.89 4.79
CA PRO A 51 -12.25 -2.79 4.36
C PRO A 51 -11.89 -1.43 4.98
N LEU A 52 -11.10 -1.44 6.07
CA LEU A 52 -10.67 -0.22 6.76
C LEU A 52 -9.38 0.37 6.17
N MET A 53 -8.71 -0.37 5.28
CA MET A 53 -7.47 0.11 4.67
C MET A 53 -7.75 1.06 3.51
N PRO A 54 -7.00 2.18 3.41
CA PRO A 54 -7.10 3.08 2.27
C PRO A 54 -6.97 2.38 0.92
N ALA A 55 -6.03 1.44 0.79
CA ALA A 55 -5.84 0.65 -0.42
C ALA A 55 -7.10 -0.11 -0.87
N PHE A 56 -8.01 -0.48 0.06
CA PHE A 56 -9.27 -1.12 -0.29
C PHE A 56 -10.16 -0.19 -1.12
N VAL A 57 -10.34 1.05 -0.67
CA VAL A 57 -11.14 2.07 -1.37
C VAL A 57 -10.57 2.36 -2.75
N PHE A 58 -9.25 2.59 -2.82
CA PHE A 58 -8.58 2.87 -4.08
C PHE A 58 -8.60 1.67 -5.04
N SER A 59 -8.59 0.44 -4.51
CA SER A 59 -8.73 -0.79 -5.32
C SER A 59 -10.14 -0.94 -5.93
N LEU A 60 -11.15 -0.34 -5.31
CA LEU A 60 -12.53 -0.37 -5.82
C LEU A 60 -12.81 0.74 -6.84
N GLY A 61 -11.99 1.79 -6.87
CA GLY A 61 -12.23 3.00 -7.66
C GLY A 61 -11.10 3.33 -8.63
N ASN A 62 -10.43 4.45 -8.34
CA ASN A 62 -9.53 5.13 -9.27
C ASN A 62 -8.19 4.40 -9.54
N ALA A 63 -7.71 3.56 -8.60
CA ALA A 63 -6.39 2.92 -8.68
C ALA A 63 -6.47 1.38 -8.75
N VAL A 64 -7.45 0.83 -9.47
CA VAL A 64 -7.67 -0.63 -9.56
C VAL A 64 -6.41 -1.39 -10.01
N ARG A 65 -5.68 -0.86 -11.01
CA ARG A 65 -4.43 -1.49 -11.48
C ARG A 65 -3.36 -1.50 -10.39
N GLN A 66 -3.23 -0.40 -9.64
CA GLN A 66 -2.29 -0.32 -8.53
C GLN A 66 -2.69 -1.28 -7.40
N GLY A 67 -3.98 -1.32 -7.03
CA GLY A 67 -4.50 -2.24 -6.04
C GLY A 67 -4.25 -3.70 -6.42
N LEU A 68 -4.54 -4.07 -7.67
CA LEU A 68 -4.27 -5.42 -8.18
C LEU A 68 -2.77 -5.75 -8.16
N ALA A 69 -1.92 -4.84 -8.62
CA ALA A 69 -0.47 -5.02 -8.59
C ALA A 69 0.05 -5.20 -7.14
N SER A 70 -0.44 -4.38 -6.19
CA SER A 70 -0.07 -4.47 -4.78
C SER A 70 -0.38 -5.85 -4.20
N VAL A 71 -1.55 -6.38 -4.51
CA VAL A 71 -1.98 -7.70 -4.01
C VAL A 71 -1.20 -8.84 -4.68
N ILE A 72 -0.91 -8.75 -5.97
CA ILE A 72 -0.05 -9.71 -6.67
C ILE A 72 1.34 -9.74 -6.01
N ILE A 73 1.92 -8.58 -5.68
CA ILE A 73 3.23 -8.51 -5.03
C ILE A 73 3.15 -8.98 -3.58
N LEU A 74 2.02 -8.79 -2.89
CA LEU A 74 1.80 -9.40 -1.58
C LEU A 74 1.89 -10.92 -1.65
N HIS A 75 1.29 -11.55 -2.67
CA HIS A 75 1.47 -12.99 -2.90
C HIS A 75 2.93 -13.35 -3.21
N ALA A 76 3.62 -12.52 -4.01
CA ALA A 76 5.04 -12.70 -4.27
C ALA A 76 5.85 -12.65 -2.95
N ALA A 77 5.57 -11.69 -2.07
CA ALA A 77 6.21 -11.60 -0.75
C ALA A 77 6.02 -12.88 0.07
N ILE A 78 4.80 -13.43 0.12
CA ILE A 78 4.50 -14.69 0.82
C ILE A 78 5.34 -15.84 0.22
N PHE A 79 5.42 -15.95 -1.10
CA PHE A 79 6.26 -16.96 -1.74
C PHE A 79 7.76 -16.76 -1.44
N LEU A 80 8.24 -15.52 -1.36
CA LEU A 80 9.62 -15.24 -0.98
C LEU A 80 9.90 -15.64 0.47
N MET A 81 8.95 -15.40 1.39
CA MET A 81 9.03 -15.86 2.78
C MET A 81 9.08 -17.39 2.85
N ASP A 82 8.28 -18.08 2.05
CA ASP A 82 8.25 -19.53 1.90
C ASP A 82 9.48 -20.09 1.12
N LYS A 83 10.47 -19.26 0.78
CA LYS A 83 11.68 -19.62 0.00
C LYS A 83 11.40 -20.08 -1.45
N LYS A 84 10.23 -19.81 -1.98
CA LYS A 84 9.79 -20.18 -3.35
C LYS A 84 10.16 -19.07 -4.35
N ARG A 85 11.47 -19.00 -4.68
CA ARG A 85 12.05 -17.89 -5.46
C ARG A 85 11.46 -17.72 -6.86
N TRP A 86 11.13 -18.80 -7.55
CA TRP A 86 10.56 -18.74 -8.91
C TRP A 86 9.16 -18.16 -8.92
N GLN A 87 8.31 -18.55 -7.95
CA GLN A 87 6.96 -17.98 -7.80
C GLN A 87 7.03 -16.50 -7.42
N PHE A 88 7.99 -16.11 -6.56
CA PHE A 88 8.27 -14.71 -6.28
C PHE A 88 8.63 -13.95 -7.56
N ALA A 89 9.60 -14.43 -8.35
CA ALA A 89 10.04 -13.76 -9.56
C ALA A 89 8.90 -13.63 -10.58
N PHE A 90 8.15 -14.70 -10.82
CA PHE A 90 7.01 -14.70 -11.75
C PHE A 90 5.94 -13.68 -11.35
N LEU A 91 5.50 -13.69 -10.08
CA LEU A 91 4.47 -12.75 -9.61
C LEU A 91 5.00 -11.32 -9.53
N SER A 92 6.29 -11.11 -9.26
CA SER A 92 6.90 -9.78 -9.30
C SER A 92 6.85 -9.19 -10.71
N VAL A 93 7.21 -9.97 -11.72
CA VAL A 93 7.09 -9.55 -13.13
C VAL A 93 5.64 -9.26 -13.49
N LEU A 94 4.71 -10.13 -13.11
CA LEU A 94 3.29 -9.93 -13.36
C LEU A 94 2.77 -8.64 -12.70
N GLY A 95 3.15 -8.37 -11.44
CA GLY A 95 2.78 -7.15 -10.72
C GLY A 95 3.29 -5.90 -11.44
N VAL A 96 4.54 -5.91 -11.92
CA VAL A 96 5.13 -4.79 -12.67
C VAL A 96 4.44 -4.60 -14.03
N LEU A 97 4.06 -5.69 -14.73
CA LEU A 97 3.30 -5.60 -15.97
C LEU A 97 1.89 -5.01 -15.78
N VAL A 98 1.27 -5.27 -14.63
CA VAL A 98 -0.04 -4.67 -14.28
C VAL A 98 0.11 -3.18 -13.97
N HIS A 99 1.16 -2.78 -13.24
CA HIS A 99 1.44 -1.39 -12.87
C HIS A 99 2.94 -1.18 -12.69
N GLU A 100 3.56 -0.47 -13.62
CA GLU A 100 5.03 -0.30 -13.72
C GLU A 100 5.69 0.23 -12.43
N VAL A 101 5.05 1.20 -11.75
CA VAL A 101 5.57 1.80 -10.52
C VAL A 101 5.69 0.78 -9.38
N SER A 102 5.00 -0.34 -9.47
CA SER A 102 5.07 -1.41 -8.46
C SER A 102 6.44 -2.07 -8.36
N ILE A 103 7.37 -1.80 -9.29
CA ILE A 103 8.77 -2.23 -9.20
C ILE A 103 9.43 -1.78 -7.90
N VAL A 104 9.03 -0.61 -7.38
CA VAL A 104 9.53 -0.10 -6.09
C VAL A 104 9.07 -0.98 -4.93
N PHE A 105 7.81 -1.43 -4.97
CA PHE A 105 7.31 -2.38 -3.95
C PHE A 105 7.98 -3.75 -4.08
N VAL A 106 8.22 -4.23 -5.30
CA VAL A 106 9.01 -5.45 -5.52
C VAL A 106 10.41 -5.32 -4.92
N ALA A 107 11.08 -4.18 -5.12
CA ALA A 107 12.39 -3.93 -4.55
C ALA A 107 12.37 -3.93 -3.01
N ALA A 108 11.37 -3.27 -2.39
CA ALA A 108 11.17 -3.28 -0.94
C ALA A 108 10.94 -4.69 -0.40
N VAL A 109 10.11 -5.50 -1.07
CA VAL A 109 9.86 -6.90 -0.72
C VAL A 109 11.13 -7.75 -0.89
N ALA A 110 11.85 -7.60 -1.99
CA ALA A 110 13.11 -8.32 -2.21
C ALA A 110 14.15 -8.00 -1.12
N ALA A 111 14.18 -6.74 -0.68
CA ALA A 111 15.08 -6.25 0.37
C ALA A 111 14.65 -6.63 1.79
N MET A 112 13.47 -7.24 2.01
CA MET A 112 13.01 -7.59 3.37
C MET A 112 13.94 -8.58 4.12
N ARG A 113 14.86 -9.24 3.42
CA ARG A 113 15.87 -10.13 4.01
C ARG A 113 17.13 -9.41 4.48
N MET A 114 17.27 -8.10 4.19
CA MET A 114 18.41 -7.32 4.68
C MET A 114 18.42 -7.24 6.22
N PRO A 115 19.57 -6.92 6.86
CA PRO A 115 19.66 -6.72 8.30
C PRO A 115 18.66 -5.66 8.78
N MET A 116 18.11 -5.84 9.97
CA MET A 116 17.15 -4.92 10.59
C MET A 116 17.71 -3.49 10.72
N SER A 117 19.00 -3.35 11.01
CA SER A 117 19.69 -2.06 11.11
C SER A 117 19.60 -1.25 9.81
N TRP A 118 19.74 -1.92 8.67
CA TRP A 118 19.64 -1.27 7.36
C TRP A 118 18.21 -0.83 7.04
N ALA A 119 17.19 -1.66 7.36
CA ALA A 119 15.80 -1.30 7.17
C ALA A 119 15.42 -0.07 8.03
N ARG A 120 15.91 -0.02 9.29
CA ARG A 120 15.72 1.14 10.16
C ARG A 120 16.45 2.38 9.65
N ALA A 121 17.73 2.23 9.30
CA ALA A 121 18.51 3.35 8.77
C ALA A 121 17.84 3.93 7.51
N PHE A 122 17.41 3.08 6.58
CA PHE A 122 16.70 3.51 5.39
C PHE A 122 15.40 4.26 5.72
N LEU A 123 14.56 3.70 6.61
CA LEU A 123 13.32 4.35 7.05
C LEU A 123 13.58 5.72 7.67
N LEU A 124 14.64 5.86 8.50
CA LEU A 124 14.96 7.11 9.18
C LEU A 124 15.58 8.16 8.23
N ILE A 125 16.37 7.75 7.26
CA ILE A 125 17.11 8.65 6.37
C ILE A 125 16.26 9.10 5.19
N SER A 126 15.37 8.24 4.66
CA SER A 126 14.60 8.49 3.43
C SER A 126 13.82 9.81 3.41
N PRO A 127 13.14 10.28 4.47
CA PRO A 127 12.44 11.57 4.43
C PRO A 127 13.42 12.75 4.27
N PHE A 128 14.59 12.69 4.88
CA PHE A 128 15.61 13.74 4.72
C PHE A 128 16.16 13.79 3.29
N VAL A 129 16.32 12.63 2.65
CA VAL A 129 16.74 12.57 1.24
C VAL A 129 15.72 13.29 0.34
N SER A 130 14.41 13.16 0.60
CA SER A 130 13.38 13.88 -0.13
C SER A 130 13.60 15.39 -0.11
N PHE A 131 13.82 15.97 1.08
CA PHE A 131 14.08 17.40 1.22
C PHE A 131 15.42 17.83 0.58
N ILE A 132 16.48 17.01 0.72
CA ILE A 132 17.78 17.29 0.11
C ILE A 132 17.66 17.31 -1.42
N VAL A 133 16.95 16.35 -2.01
CA VAL A 133 16.75 16.27 -3.46
C VAL A 133 16.03 17.52 -3.96
N VAL A 134 14.97 17.96 -3.30
CA VAL A 134 14.25 19.19 -3.67
C VAL A 134 15.14 20.43 -3.51
N TRP A 135 15.91 20.51 -2.42
CA TRP A 135 16.84 21.62 -2.20
C TRP A 135 17.92 21.70 -3.29
N ILE A 136 18.52 20.56 -3.66
CA ILE A 136 19.49 20.47 -4.75
C ILE A 136 18.86 20.90 -6.08
N SER A 137 17.65 20.41 -6.39
CA SER A 137 16.95 20.76 -7.62
C SER A 137 16.69 22.25 -7.72
N ALA A 138 16.21 22.86 -6.66
CA ALA A 138 16.01 24.30 -6.59
C ALA A 138 17.33 25.09 -6.76
N ARG A 139 18.44 24.55 -6.23
CA ARG A 139 19.76 25.20 -6.32
C ARG A 139 20.36 25.17 -7.73
N PHE A 140 20.08 24.11 -8.50
CA PHE A 140 20.65 23.89 -9.83
C PHE A 140 19.64 24.14 -10.95
N ASP A 141 18.49 24.75 -10.64
CA ASP A 141 17.41 25.05 -11.60
C ASP A 141 16.94 23.81 -12.39
N VAL A 142 16.95 22.65 -11.71
CA VAL A 142 16.45 21.40 -12.28
C VAL A 142 14.98 21.27 -11.91
N ASP A 143 14.10 21.38 -12.90
CA ASP A 143 12.67 21.19 -12.68
C ASP A 143 12.32 19.70 -12.49
N LEU A 144 12.51 19.21 -11.27
CA LEU A 144 12.07 17.85 -10.91
C LEU A 144 10.53 17.71 -10.93
N ALA A 145 9.80 18.80 -10.77
CA ALA A 145 8.35 18.76 -10.77
C ALA A 145 7.83 18.32 -12.15
N SER A 146 8.50 18.69 -13.24
CA SER A 146 8.14 18.24 -14.60
C SER A 146 8.32 16.73 -14.79
N TYR A 147 9.24 16.08 -14.04
CA TYR A 147 9.46 14.63 -14.07
C TYR A 147 8.48 13.87 -13.17
N VAL A 148 7.92 14.55 -12.16
CA VAL A 148 6.93 13.96 -11.26
C VAL A 148 5.55 14.39 -11.71
N ARG A 149 4.90 13.56 -12.49
CA ARG A 149 3.60 13.76 -13.21
C ARG A 149 2.45 14.19 -12.32
N TYR A 150 2.55 14.84 -11.24
CA TYR A 150 1.50 15.32 -10.34
C TYR A 150 2.05 16.30 -9.29
N ALA A 151 3.19 16.92 -9.55
CA ALA A 151 3.85 17.81 -8.58
C ALA A 151 3.12 19.16 -8.37
N GLY A 152 2.07 19.44 -9.11
CA GLY A 152 1.37 20.73 -9.06
C GLY A 152 0.13 20.78 -8.15
N TYR A 153 -0.19 19.70 -7.45
CA TYR A 153 -1.31 19.67 -6.49
C TYR A 153 -0.77 19.91 -5.09
N ASP A 154 -0.78 21.17 -4.68
CA ASP A 154 -0.40 21.58 -3.33
C ASP A 154 -1.69 21.71 -2.48
N GLU A 155 -2.16 20.60 -1.93
CA GLU A 155 -3.38 20.55 -1.13
C GLU A 155 -3.11 20.40 0.39
N GLY A 156 -2.07 21.07 0.88
CA GLY A 156 -1.93 21.27 2.30
C GLY A 156 -1.12 20.21 3.08
N ALA A 157 -1.05 20.36 4.40
CA ALA A 157 -0.17 19.59 5.29
C ALA A 157 -0.66 18.16 5.61
N PHE A 158 -1.75 17.68 4.99
CA PHE A 158 -2.38 16.40 5.38
C PHE A 158 -1.52 15.18 5.06
N HIS A 159 -0.75 15.22 3.96
CA HIS A 159 0.17 14.14 3.61
C HIS A 159 1.33 14.00 4.63
N TYR A 160 1.75 15.09 5.29
CA TYR A 160 2.74 15.01 6.39
C TYR A 160 2.16 14.31 7.62
N LEU A 161 0.87 14.50 7.90
CA LEU A 161 0.18 13.75 8.96
C LEU A 161 0.09 12.27 8.61
N LYS A 162 -0.28 11.92 7.37
CA LYS A 162 -0.25 10.54 6.88
C LYS A 162 1.15 9.95 7.01
N PHE A 163 2.18 10.68 6.58
CA PHE A 163 3.57 10.25 6.76
C PHE A 163 3.89 9.96 8.24
N ALA A 164 3.55 10.88 9.15
CA ALA A 164 3.82 10.69 10.57
C ALA A 164 3.16 9.42 11.13
N VAL A 165 1.93 9.11 10.69
CA VAL A 165 1.20 7.89 11.08
C VAL A 165 1.91 6.65 10.54
N TYR A 166 2.19 6.58 9.22
CA TYR A 166 2.83 5.41 8.61
C TYR A 166 4.25 5.21 9.11
N PHE A 167 5.01 6.28 9.30
CA PHE A 167 6.34 6.25 9.86
C PHE A 167 6.34 5.72 11.30
N SER A 168 5.41 6.18 12.13
CA SER A 168 5.24 5.71 13.51
C SER A 168 4.83 4.23 13.56
N LEU A 169 3.89 3.82 12.69
CA LEU A 169 3.50 2.42 12.54
C LEU A 169 4.70 1.55 12.12
N ALA A 170 5.47 2.00 11.11
CA ALA A 170 6.64 1.26 10.65
C ALA A 170 7.67 1.05 11.76
N ASN A 171 8.00 2.11 12.51
CA ASN A 171 8.91 2.01 13.65
C ASN A 171 8.36 1.09 14.76
N GLY A 172 7.07 1.22 15.10
CA GLY A 172 6.40 0.37 16.08
C GLY A 172 6.43 -1.10 15.69
N LEU A 173 6.11 -1.41 14.44
CA LEU A 173 6.11 -2.78 13.93
C LEU A 173 7.53 -3.36 13.84
N LEU A 174 8.52 -2.57 13.43
CA LEU A 174 9.92 -2.97 13.48
C LEU A 174 10.37 -3.25 14.93
N PHE A 175 9.98 -2.41 15.90
CA PHE A 175 10.28 -2.63 17.29
C PHE A 175 9.66 -3.93 17.81
N LEU A 176 8.37 -4.17 17.53
CA LEU A 176 7.70 -5.41 17.92
C LEU A 176 8.32 -6.64 17.27
N SER A 177 8.80 -6.50 16.04
CA SER A 177 9.41 -7.60 15.29
C SER A 177 10.78 -8.02 15.84
N THR A 178 11.52 -7.14 16.56
CA THR A 178 12.84 -7.49 17.12
C THR A 178 12.79 -8.58 18.18
N ARG A 179 11.62 -8.82 18.76
CA ARG A 179 11.40 -9.87 19.75
C ARG A 179 11.11 -11.24 19.12
N ARG A 180 11.20 -11.35 17.80
CA ARG A 180 10.87 -12.56 17.02
C ARG A 180 12.07 -13.07 16.25
N ALA A 181 12.02 -14.34 15.86
CA ALA A 181 13.05 -14.92 15.02
C ALA A 181 13.12 -14.19 13.66
N GLU A 182 14.31 -14.02 13.11
CA GLU A 182 14.52 -13.32 11.83
C GLU A 182 13.79 -13.97 10.64
N ALA A 183 13.50 -15.27 10.72
CA ALA A 183 12.76 -16.01 9.70
C ALA A 183 11.24 -15.95 9.89
N ASP A 184 10.73 -15.34 10.96
CA ASP A 184 9.30 -15.20 11.23
C ASP A 184 8.66 -14.31 10.16
N HIS A 185 7.50 -14.73 9.63
CA HIS A 185 6.74 -13.98 8.62
C HIS A 185 6.41 -12.56 9.09
N PHE A 186 6.07 -12.38 10.36
CA PHE A 186 5.84 -11.05 10.93
C PHE A 186 7.08 -10.16 10.82
N HIS A 187 8.26 -10.69 11.18
CA HIS A 187 9.52 -9.96 11.12
C HIS A 187 9.85 -9.53 9.67
N LEU A 188 9.68 -10.43 8.71
CA LEU A 188 9.92 -10.14 7.29
C LEU A 188 8.90 -9.14 6.74
N MET A 189 7.61 -9.27 7.07
CA MET A 189 6.57 -8.33 6.68
C MET A 189 6.80 -6.94 7.27
N ALA A 190 7.20 -6.84 8.54
CA ALA A 190 7.51 -5.57 9.19
C ALA A 190 8.65 -4.84 8.48
N LYS A 191 9.69 -5.56 8.04
CA LYS A 191 10.76 -4.99 7.23
C LYS A 191 10.26 -4.56 5.84
N ALA A 192 9.48 -5.39 5.15
CA ALA A 192 8.91 -5.03 3.86
C ALA A 192 8.03 -3.77 3.96
N PHE A 193 7.19 -3.68 5.00
CA PHE A 193 6.38 -2.50 5.29
C PHE A 193 7.24 -1.25 5.50
N ALA A 194 8.25 -1.34 6.40
CA ALA A 194 9.12 -0.22 6.70
C ALA A 194 9.92 0.25 5.47
N LEU A 195 10.40 -0.68 4.65
CA LEU A 195 11.10 -0.37 3.40
C LEU A 195 10.17 0.30 2.38
N THR A 196 8.91 -0.14 2.28
CA THR A 196 7.91 0.48 1.40
C THR A 196 7.58 1.89 1.86
N VAL A 197 7.37 2.10 3.17
CA VAL A 197 7.19 3.44 3.75
C VAL A 197 8.42 4.31 3.54
N GLY A 198 9.63 3.76 3.67
CA GLY A 198 10.88 4.45 3.37
C GLY A 198 10.95 4.88 1.90
N CYS A 199 10.61 3.99 0.96
CA CYS A 199 10.54 4.35 -0.46
C CYS A 199 9.50 5.45 -0.74
N ALA A 200 8.32 5.38 -0.13
CA ALA A 200 7.32 6.43 -0.22
C ALA A 200 7.86 7.77 0.32
N SER A 201 8.61 7.71 1.43
CA SER A 201 9.18 8.90 2.09
C SER A 201 10.22 9.63 1.23
N LEU A 202 10.84 8.97 0.24
CA LEU A 202 11.68 9.64 -0.76
C LEU A 202 10.89 10.64 -1.62
N LEU A 203 9.58 10.47 -1.69
CA LEU A 203 8.65 11.31 -2.45
C LEU A 203 7.80 12.21 -1.54
N LEU A 204 8.16 12.34 -0.25
CA LEU A 204 7.37 13.03 0.77
C LEU A 204 7.02 14.47 0.41
N VAL A 205 7.88 15.17 -0.32
CA VAL A 205 7.64 16.56 -0.76
C VAL A 205 6.56 16.62 -1.85
N TYR A 206 6.26 15.50 -2.51
CA TYR A 206 5.26 15.40 -3.57
C TYR A 206 4.07 14.58 -3.07
N GLU A 207 2.96 15.25 -2.72
CA GLU A 207 1.79 14.64 -2.08
C GLU A 207 1.26 13.41 -2.82
N VAL A 208 0.85 13.57 -4.07
CA VAL A 208 0.23 12.49 -4.84
C VAL A 208 1.16 11.29 -5.07
N PRO A 209 2.43 11.43 -5.47
CA PRO A 209 3.38 10.34 -5.55
C PRO A 209 3.60 9.64 -4.21
N PHE A 210 3.74 10.40 -3.11
CA PHE A 210 3.86 9.84 -1.76
C PHE A 210 2.64 8.99 -1.39
N GLU A 211 1.44 9.52 -1.55
CA GLU A 211 0.20 8.82 -1.22
C GLU A 211 0.03 7.52 -2.03
N ARG A 212 0.30 7.58 -3.33
CA ARG A 212 0.25 6.39 -4.18
C ARG A 212 1.26 5.33 -3.76
N MET A 213 2.47 5.75 -3.38
CA MET A 213 3.49 4.81 -2.90
C MET A 213 3.11 4.16 -1.57
N VAL A 214 2.51 4.93 -0.65
CA VAL A 214 2.05 4.42 0.65
C VAL A 214 0.97 3.35 0.48
N LEU A 215 0.10 3.43 -0.53
CA LEU A 215 -0.93 2.42 -0.79
C LEU A 215 -0.37 1.00 -0.99
N TYR A 216 0.88 0.87 -1.47
CA TYR A 216 1.54 -0.44 -1.54
C TYR A 216 1.82 -1.03 -0.16
N SER A 217 2.03 -0.21 0.86
CA SER A 217 2.24 -0.68 2.23
C SER A 217 0.95 -1.16 2.89
N ASP A 218 -0.19 -0.59 2.52
CA ASP A 218 -1.49 -0.88 3.13
C ASP A 218 -1.91 -2.34 3.01
N VAL A 219 -1.53 -3.01 1.92
CA VAL A 219 -1.88 -4.42 1.74
C VAL A 219 -1.22 -5.35 2.76
N LEU A 220 -0.14 -4.90 3.40
CA LEU A 220 0.55 -5.63 4.47
C LEU A 220 -0.09 -5.39 5.84
N LEU A 221 -0.70 -4.21 6.05
CA LEU A 221 -1.19 -3.78 7.37
C LEU A 221 -2.21 -4.71 8.02
N PRO A 222 -3.25 -5.24 7.34
CA PRO A 222 -4.24 -6.09 7.98
C PRO A 222 -3.63 -7.29 8.71
N VAL A 223 -2.68 -7.96 8.06
CA VAL A 223 -2.01 -9.14 8.65
C VAL A 223 -1.14 -8.71 9.83
N MET A 224 -0.36 -7.65 9.68
CA MET A 224 0.58 -7.19 10.69
C MET A 224 -0.13 -6.65 11.92
N LEU A 225 -1.19 -5.88 11.74
CA LEU A 225 -2.01 -5.37 12.84
C LEU A 225 -2.72 -6.51 13.57
N ALA A 226 -3.33 -7.44 12.85
CA ALA A 226 -3.97 -8.61 13.46
C ALA A 226 -2.98 -9.45 14.28
N MET A 227 -1.79 -9.72 13.73
CA MET A 227 -0.75 -10.43 14.46
C MET A 227 -0.26 -9.64 15.68
N SER A 228 -0.20 -8.32 15.61
CA SER A 228 0.18 -7.47 16.73
C SER A 228 -0.87 -7.49 17.83
N VAL A 229 -2.15 -7.32 17.48
CA VAL A 229 -3.28 -7.33 18.43
C VAL A 229 -3.33 -8.63 19.24
N VAL A 230 -3.25 -9.76 18.53
CA VAL A 230 -3.34 -11.07 19.18
C VAL A 230 -2.10 -11.38 20.00
N ASN A 231 -0.91 -11.07 19.50
CA ASN A 231 0.34 -11.43 20.14
C ASN A 231 0.79 -10.50 21.28
N LEU A 232 0.32 -9.26 21.30
CA LEU A 232 0.62 -8.32 22.40
C LEU A 232 -0.09 -8.70 23.71
N LYS A 233 -0.95 -9.74 23.69
CA LYS A 233 -1.76 -10.15 24.84
C LYS A 233 -2.46 -8.95 25.50
N LEU A 234 -2.88 -7.98 24.66
CA LEU A 234 -3.63 -6.83 25.15
C LEU A 234 -4.88 -7.35 25.85
N GLY A 235 -5.14 -6.84 27.05
CA GLY A 235 -6.42 -7.09 27.71
C GLY A 235 -7.58 -6.60 26.82
N VAL A 236 -8.80 -7.05 27.09
CA VAL A 236 -9.99 -6.73 26.31
C VAL A 236 -10.09 -5.22 26.04
N LEU A 237 -9.80 -4.40 27.03
CA LEU A 237 -9.84 -2.93 26.91
C LEU A 237 -8.81 -2.41 25.87
N GLY A 238 -7.58 -2.90 25.91
CA GLY A 238 -6.53 -2.50 24.96
C GLY A 238 -6.89 -2.88 23.52
N ARG A 239 -7.52 -4.05 23.31
CA ARG A 239 -8.02 -4.47 21.99
C ARG A 239 -9.15 -3.57 21.50
N ILE A 240 -10.11 -3.22 22.38
CA ILE A 240 -11.22 -2.30 22.06
C ILE A 240 -10.67 -0.93 21.67
N TRP A 241 -9.72 -0.36 22.42
CA TRP A 241 -9.09 0.91 22.12
C TRP A 241 -8.35 0.89 20.78
N LEU A 242 -7.60 -0.17 20.51
CA LEU A 242 -6.87 -0.30 19.24
C LEU A 242 -7.83 -0.41 18.05
N VAL A 243 -8.87 -1.25 18.17
CA VAL A 243 -9.88 -1.43 17.12
C VAL A 243 -10.73 -0.17 16.97
N GLY A 244 -11.15 0.44 18.07
CA GLY A 244 -11.88 1.71 18.04
C GLY A 244 -11.07 2.84 17.39
N GLY A 245 -9.78 2.93 17.67
CA GLY A 245 -8.87 3.87 17.02
C GLY A 245 -8.70 3.61 15.52
N LEU A 246 -8.56 2.35 15.11
CA LEU A 246 -8.48 1.97 13.70
C LEU A 246 -9.81 2.22 12.96
N LEU A 247 -10.95 1.93 13.60
CA LEU A 247 -12.27 2.25 13.05
C LEU A 247 -12.48 3.76 12.90
N ALA A 248 -12.07 4.55 13.91
CA ALA A 248 -12.15 6.01 13.85
C ALA A 248 -11.24 6.58 12.73
N LEU A 249 -10.03 6.08 12.57
CA LEU A 249 -9.12 6.43 11.47
C LEU A 249 -9.70 6.02 10.11
N GLY A 250 -10.23 4.81 9.99
CA GLY A 250 -10.91 4.35 8.79
C GLY A 250 -12.12 5.21 8.47
N PHE A 251 -12.95 5.53 9.46
CA PHE A 251 -14.11 6.40 9.27
C PHE A 251 -13.71 7.83 8.87
N ALA A 252 -12.73 8.43 9.54
CA ALA A 252 -12.20 9.75 9.16
C ALA A 252 -11.65 9.75 7.74
N PHE A 253 -10.97 8.68 7.33
CA PHE A 253 -10.50 8.50 5.96
C PHE A 253 -11.66 8.40 4.96
N TRP A 254 -12.68 7.58 5.25
CA TRP A 254 -13.86 7.40 4.39
C TRP A 254 -14.70 8.66 4.24
N THR A 255 -14.72 9.53 5.24
CA THR A 255 -15.45 10.80 5.24
C THR A 255 -14.60 11.97 4.72
N SER A 256 -13.32 11.75 4.39
CA SER A 256 -12.48 12.82 3.86
C SER A 256 -12.97 13.27 2.47
N ASP A 257 -12.88 14.57 2.21
CA ASP A 257 -13.35 15.18 0.96
C ASP A 257 -12.67 14.53 -0.27
N SER A 258 -11.39 14.19 -0.17
CA SER A 258 -10.65 13.53 -1.25
C SER A 258 -11.22 12.15 -1.63
N VAL A 259 -11.68 11.36 -0.65
CA VAL A 259 -12.32 10.05 -0.91
C VAL A 259 -13.72 10.25 -1.47
N GLN A 260 -14.49 11.17 -0.90
CA GLN A 260 -15.84 11.49 -1.37
C GLN A 260 -15.82 12.04 -2.80
N THR A 261 -14.88 12.93 -3.12
CA THR A 261 -14.67 13.46 -4.47
C THR A 261 -14.28 12.32 -5.43
N THR A 262 -13.35 11.46 -5.04
CA THR A 262 -12.95 10.30 -5.86
C THR A 262 -14.13 9.35 -6.13
N LEU A 263 -14.98 9.11 -5.13
CA LEU A 263 -16.15 8.25 -5.27
C LEU A 263 -17.26 8.90 -6.11
N THR A 264 -17.47 10.22 -5.98
CA THR A 264 -18.46 10.97 -6.76
C THR A 264 -18.01 11.19 -8.18
N GLU A 265 -16.77 11.55 -8.43
CA GLU A 265 -16.22 11.65 -9.78
C GLU A 265 -16.18 10.29 -10.48
N GLY A 266 -15.83 9.24 -9.79
CA GLY A 266 -15.92 7.87 -10.31
C GLY A 266 -17.34 7.47 -10.69
N LYS A 267 -18.38 7.94 -9.99
CA LYS A 267 -19.78 7.76 -10.35
C LYS A 267 -20.16 8.61 -11.57
N ALA A 268 -19.81 9.88 -11.59
CA ALA A 268 -20.11 10.79 -12.71
C ALA A 268 -19.46 10.30 -14.02
N HIS A 269 -18.20 9.84 -13.96
CA HIS A 269 -17.53 9.26 -15.12
C HIS A 269 -18.10 7.90 -15.55
N ALA A 270 -18.69 7.13 -14.63
CA ALA A 270 -19.38 5.88 -14.95
C ALA A 270 -20.75 6.13 -15.59
N GLU A 271 -21.46 7.19 -15.18
CA GLU A 271 -22.76 7.59 -15.73
C GLU A 271 -22.63 8.22 -17.12
N ASP A 272 -21.59 9.01 -17.38
CA ASP A 272 -21.31 9.65 -18.69
C ASP A 272 -20.73 8.68 -19.73
N GLY A 273 -20.44 7.44 -19.38
CA GLY A 273 -19.81 6.46 -20.28
C GLY A 273 -18.41 6.85 -20.76
N ARG A 274 -17.87 7.93 -20.22
CA ARG A 274 -16.54 8.43 -20.53
C ARG A 274 -15.58 8.01 -19.43
N ILE A 275 -15.03 6.80 -19.55
CA ILE A 275 -13.76 6.54 -18.87
C ILE A 275 -12.73 7.42 -19.61
N GLN A 276 -12.50 8.61 -19.12
CA GLN A 276 -11.34 9.39 -19.55
C GLN A 276 -10.11 8.66 -19.02
N PHE A 277 -9.61 7.70 -19.80
CA PHE A 277 -8.18 7.39 -19.73
C PHE A 277 -7.51 8.72 -20.01
N TYR A 278 -6.80 9.26 -19.04
CA TYR A 278 -6.10 10.53 -19.12
C TYR A 278 -5.58 10.75 -20.54
N LYS A 279 -6.15 11.72 -21.24
CA LYS A 279 -5.57 12.23 -22.49
C LYS A 279 -4.17 12.69 -22.10
N ILE A 280 -3.16 11.99 -22.61
CA ILE A 280 -1.79 12.48 -22.62
C ILE A 280 -1.89 13.76 -23.45
N PRO A 281 -1.57 14.96 -22.93
CA PRO A 281 -1.42 16.13 -23.78
C PRO A 281 -0.31 15.82 -24.77
N ASP A 282 -0.61 16.09 -26.04
CA ASP A 282 0.35 15.99 -27.13
C ASP A 282 1.58 16.86 -26.87
#